data_471819ac707b576cb8571ffa194dbdb2
#
_entry.id   471819ac707b576cb8571ffa194dbdb2
#
_cell.length_a   1.000
_cell.length_b   1.000
_cell.length_c   1.000
_cell.angle_alpha   90.00
_cell.angle_beta   90.00
_cell.angle_gamma   90.00
#
_symmetry.space_group_name_H-M   'P 1'
#
loop_
_entity.id
_entity.type
_entity.pdbx_description
1 polymer ?
#
loop_
_entity_poly.entity_id
_entity_poly.type
_entity_poly.pdbx_seq_one_letter_code
_entity_poly.pdbx_strand_id
1 'polypeptide(L)'
;MKTLFQRLAGKAGRLKSNGNPTVTLRTHLGAIKLELYPKQAPATCANFLRYVQEGRYAGASFYRTVTLDNQPGARTNIEIIQGGLGFGENTQRLPPIPHEGTARTGLRHLDGTLSMTRNEQGASSEFFICIGDHPQLDEGGIRHGDGKGFAAFGRVIKGMPIVRMIHRMPNKNQMLYGPVEVEMAG
;
A
#
# COMPACT_ATOMS: atom_id res chain seq x y z
N MET A 1 -10.43 -18.86 46.93
CA MET A 1 -9.53 -18.00 46.12
C MET A 1 -9.71 -18.38 44.64
N LYS A 2 -10.62 -17.70 43.91
CA LYS A 2 -10.78 -17.86 42.46
C LYS A 2 -10.16 -16.65 41.79
N THR A 3 -9.13 -16.93 41.01
CA THR A 3 -8.14 -16.04 40.46
C THR A 3 -8.70 -15.06 39.42
N LEU A 4 -8.26 -13.85 39.53
CA LEU A 4 -8.51 -12.58 38.82
C LEU A 4 -8.00 -12.55 37.37
N PHE A 5 -8.27 -13.57 36.54
CA PHE A 5 -7.78 -13.63 35.14
C PHE A 5 -8.89 -13.72 34.07
N GLN A 6 -10.14 -13.34 34.40
CA GLN A 6 -11.26 -13.40 33.46
C GLN A 6 -11.94 -12.05 33.22
N ARG A 7 -11.19 -10.98 33.02
CA ARG A 7 -11.79 -9.68 32.60
C ARG A 7 -10.82 -8.86 31.76
N LEU A 8 -10.50 -9.32 30.56
CA LEU A 8 -9.98 -8.46 29.48
C LEU A 8 -10.32 -9.04 28.11
N ALA A 9 -11.54 -9.57 27.94
CA ALA A 9 -12.19 -9.63 26.64
C ALA A 9 -12.89 -8.28 26.43
N GLY A 10 -12.08 -7.23 26.23
CA GLY A 10 -12.57 -5.89 25.91
C GLY A 10 -13.24 -5.94 24.54
N LYS A 11 -14.50 -5.58 24.50
CA LYS A 11 -15.35 -5.33 23.34
C LYS A 11 -14.56 -4.65 22.24
N ALA A 12 -14.24 -5.38 21.18
CA ALA A 12 -13.94 -4.78 19.89
C ALA A 12 -15.18 -4.01 19.46
N GLY A 13 -15.19 -2.71 19.74
CA GLY A 13 -16.24 -1.81 19.34
C GLY A 13 -16.35 -1.84 17.82
N ARG A 14 -17.37 -2.52 17.31
CA ARG A 14 -17.77 -2.53 15.91
C ARG A 14 -18.15 -1.09 15.55
N LEU A 15 -17.17 -0.32 15.05
CA LEU A 15 -17.41 0.97 14.44
C LEU A 15 -18.33 0.75 13.25
N LYS A 16 -19.63 1.00 13.43
CA LYS A 16 -20.59 1.16 12.33
C LYS A 16 -20.26 2.48 11.65
N SER A 17 -19.27 2.49 10.75
CA SER A 17 -19.16 3.55 9.79
C SER A 17 -19.93 3.14 8.53
N ASN A 18 -20.90 3.92 8.11
CA ASN A 18 -21.55 3.81 6.81
C ASN A 18 -20.60 4.27 5.68
N GLY A 19 -19.30 4.26 5.91
CA GLY A 19 -18.25 4.69 5.00
C GLY A 19 -17.22 3.60 4.71
N ASN A 20 -16.36 3.85 3.74
CA ASN A 20 -15.22 3.00 3.43
C ASN A 20 -14.25 2.87 4.62
N PRO A 21 -13.60 1.71 4.81
CA PRO A 21 -12.57 1.54 5.84
C PRO A 21 -11.43 2.53 5.66
N THR A 22 -10.86 2.98 6.76
CA THR A 22 -9.66 3.84 6.74
C THR A 22 -8.54 3.21 7.54
N VAL A 23 -7.30 3.42 7.09
CA VAL A 23 -6.07 3.00 7.77
C VAL A 23 -5.16 4.22 7.90
N THR A 24 -4.52 4.36 9.05
CA THR A 24 -3.54 5.42 9.30
C THR A 24 -2.15 4.83 9.33
N LEU A 25 -1.27 5.33 8.46
CA LEU A 25 0.17 5.06 8.46
C LEU A 25 0.86 6.14 9.28
N ARG A 26 1.48 5.78 10.39
CA ARG A 26 2.25 6.69 11.24
C ARG A 26 3.72 6.56 10.91
N THR A 27 4.38 7.67 10.64
CA THR A 27 5.82 7.77 10.39
C THR A 27 6.42 8.88 11.26
N HIS A 28 7.74 8.90 11.40
CA HIS A 28 8.43 10.03 12.07
C HIS A 28 8.27 11.37 11.31
N LEU A 29 7.88 11.33 10.03
CA LEU A 29 7.60 12.53 9.22
C LEU A 29 6.15 13.01 9.34
N GLY A 30 5.26 12.22 9.93
CA GLY A 30 3.85 12.52 10.08
C GLY A 30 2.93 11.37 9.71
N ALA A 31 1.62 11.61 9.76
CA ALA A 31 0.61 10.61 9.49
C ALA A 31 0.04 10.73 8.07
N ILE A 32 -0.15 9.58 7.42
CA ILE A 32 -0.83 9.43 6.14
C ILE A 32 -2.11 8.63 6.38
N LYS A 33 -3.27 9.18 6.04
CA LYS A 33 -4.56 8.49 6.18
C LYS A 33 -5.05 7.99 4.83
N LEU A 34 -5.36 6.70 4.77
CA LEU A 34 -5.84 5.97 3.61
C LEU A 34 -7.33 5.70 3.74
N GLU A 35 -8.05 5.76 2.64
CA GLU A 35 -9.40 5.23 2.44
C GLU A 35 -9.32 4.04 1.49
N LEU A 36 -9.97 2.92 1.83
CA LEU A 36 -9.95 1.69 1.05
C LEU A 36 -11.30 1.45 0.37
N TYR A 37 -11.32 0.81 -0.78
CA TYR A 37 -12.51 0.60 -1.61
C TYR A 37 -12.91 -0.89 -1.71
N PRO A 38 -13.40 -1.53 -0.63
CA PRO A 38 -13.70 -2.97 -0.60
C PRO A 38 -14.87 -3.38 -1.51
N LYS A 39 -15.72 -2.44 -1.93
CA LYS A 39 -16.78 -2.74 -2.92
C LYS A 39 -16.19 -2.94 -4.32
N GLN A 40 -15.15 -2.21 -4.68
CA GLN A 40 -14.48 -2.29 -5.98
C GLN A 40 -13.38 -3.36 -6.01
N ALA A 41 -12.54 -3.41 -4.97
CA ALA A 41 -11.40 -4.31 -4.87
C ALA A 41 -11.45 -5.14 -3.57
N PRO A 42 -12.42 -6.08 -3.45
CA PRO A 42 -12.69 -6.80 -2.20
C PRO A 42 -11.52 -7.68 -1.74
N ALA A 43 -10.89 -8.44 -2.62
CA ALA A 43 -9.78 -9.32 -2.26
C ALA A 43 -8.54 -8.53 -1.84
N THR A 44 -8.23 -7.46 -2.56
CA THR A 44 -7.08 -6.59 -2.29
C THR A 44 -7.26 -5.86 -0.96
N CYS A 45 -8.44 -5.27 -0.72
CA CYS A 45 -8.74 -4.61 0.55
C CYS A 45 -8.72 -5.59 1.73
N ALA A 46 -9.30 -6.78 1.57
CA ALA A 46 -9.29 -7.82 2.61
C ALA A 46 -7.86 -8.24 2.97
N ASN A 47 -7.01 -8.46 1.97
CA ASN A 47 -5.61 -8.78 2.16
C ASN A 47 -4.88 -7.67 2.93
N PHE A 48 -4.97 -6.42 2.50
CA PHE A 48 -4.31 -5.29 3.15
C PHE A 48 -4.80 -5.11 4.60
N LEU A 49 -6.12 -5.16 4.82
CA LEU A 49 -6.70 -5.06 6.17
C LEU A 49 -6.26 -6.21 7.07
N ARG A 50 -6.11 -7.43 6.53
CA ARG A 50 -5.61 -8.57 7.28
C ARG A 50 -4.17 -8.33 7.78
N TYR A 51 -3.27 -7.81 6.94
CA TYR A 51 -1.92 -7.42 7.37
C TYR A 51 -1.95 -6.40 8.50
N VAL A 52 -2.83 -5.39 8.42
CA VAL A 52 -2.98 -4.36 9.46
C VAL A 52 -3.54 -4.95 10.75
N GLN A 53 -4.64 -5.71 10.68
CA GLN A 53 -5.36 -6.24 11.85
C GLN A 53 -4.59 -7.34 12.58
N GLU A 54 -3.84 -8.17 11.85
CA GLU A 54 -3.00 -9.22 12.44
C GLU A 54 -1.61 -8.72 12.85
N GLY A 55 -1.32 -7.41 12.70
CA GLY A 55 -0.01 -6.83 13.02
C GLY A 55 1.14 -7.31 12.13
N ARG A 56 0.83 -7.85 10.94
CA ARG A 56 1.83 -8.42 10.02
C ARG A 56 2.72 -7.38 9.37
N TYR A 57 2.34 -6.10 9.39
CA TYR A 57 3.18 -4.99 8.96
C TYR A 57 4.17 -4.52 10.05
N ALA A 58 4.40 -5.31 11.10
CA ALA A 58 5.48 -5.03 12.05
C ALA A 58 6.83 -4.94 11.31
N GLY A 59 7.53 -3.82 11.45
CA GLY A 59 8.78 -3.53 10.73
C GLY A 59 8.60 -3.09 9.27
N ALA A 60 7.39 -2.83 8.83
CA ALA A 60 7.14 -2.27 7.49
C ALA A 60 7.75 -0.87 7.36
N SER A 61 8.14 -0.52 6.15
CA SER A 61 8.68 0.81 5.83
C SER A 61 8.36 1.22 4.40
N PHE A 62 8.41 2.53 4.12
CA PHE A 62 8.65 3.00 2.77
C PHE A 62 10.15 2.89 2.51
N TYR A 63 10.56 2.09 1.55
CA TYR A 63 11.96 1.78 1.27
C TYR A 63 12.39 2.15 -0.15
N ARG A 64 11.42 2.44 -1.04
CA ARG A 64 11.70 2.73 -2.45
C ARG A 64 10.92 3.96 -2.90
N THR A 65 11.59 4.80 -3.69
CA THR A 65 11.00 5.93 -4.40
C THR A 65 11.34 5.85 -5.89
N VAL A 66 10.33 6.03 -6.73
CA VAL A 66 10.50 6.07 -8.19
C VAL A 66 10.19 7.50 -8.63
N THR A 67 11.19 8.17 -9.20
CA THR A 67 11.15 9.55 -9.66
C THR A 67 11.41 9.61 -11.17
N LEU A 68 11.10 10.71 -11.83
CA LEU A 68 11.25 10.82 -13.30
C LEU A 68 12.69 10.61 -13.77
N ASP A 69 13.68 10.90 -12.94
CA ASP A 69 15.11 10.87 -13.25
C ASP A 69 15.83 9.58 -12.84
N ASN A 70 15.16 8.67 -12.09
CA ASN A 70 15.80 7.45 -11.59
C ASN A 70 15.31 6.15 -12.27
N GLN A 71 14.75 6.24 -13.49
CA GLN A 71 14.17 5.12 -14.24
C GLN A 71 14.85 4.91 -15.62
N PRO A 72 16.17 4.74 -15.69
CA PRO A 72 16.84 4.55 -16.99
C PRO A 72 16.30 3.29 -17.68
N GLY A 73 15.94 3.42 -18.97
CA GLY A 73 15.46 2.30 -19.79
C GLY A 73 13.99 1.92 -19.56
N ALA A 74 13.24 2.63 -18.72
CA ALA A 74 11.81 2.39 -18.57
C ALA A 74 11.04 2.77 -19.85
N ARG A 75 10.08 1.93 -20.26
CA ARG A 75 9.20 2.23 -21.40
C ARG A 75 8.34 3.46 -21.19
N THR A 76 8.04 3.76 -19.93
CA THR A 76 7.29 4.94 -19.50
C THR A 76 7.66 5.26 -18.06
N ASN A 77 7.69 6.55 -17.71
CA ASN A 77 8.04 6.98 -16.37
C ASN A 77 6.80 7.10 -15.48
N ILE A 78 7.00 6.81 -14.21
CA ILE A 78 5.99 6.94 -13.15
C ILE A 78 6.63 7.62 -11.93
N GLU A 79 5.80 8.13 -11.03
CA GLU A 79 6.24 8.65 -9.75
C GLU A 79 5.46 7.98 -8.63
N ILE A 80 6.15 7.25 -7.77
CA ILE A 80 5.55 6.52 -6.65
C ILE A 80 6.48 6.47 -5.44
N ILE A 81 5.92 6.27 -4.26
CA ILE A 81 6.64 5.68 -3.13
C ILE A 81 6.12 4.26 -2.91
N GLN A 82 7.00 3.34 -2.60
CA GLN A 82 6.67 1.93 -2.35
C GLN A 82 7.07 1.53 -0.94
N GLY A 83 6.20 0.78 -0.29
CA GLY A 83 6.43 0.26 1.05
C GLY A 83 5.80 -1.12 1.26
N GLY A 84 6.03 -1.66 2.44
CA GLY A 84 5.60 -2.99 2.84
C GLY A 84 6.68 -3.68 3.67
N LEU A 85 6.75 -5.00 3.58
CA LEU A 85 7.71 -5.83 4.32
C LEU A 85 9.11 -5.90 3.66
N GLY A 86 9.28 -5.25 2.50
CA GLY A 86 10.54 -5.23 1.76
C GLY A 86 10.76 -6.45 0.88
N PHE A 87 11.97 -6.52 0.30
CA PHE A 87 12.39 -7.63 -0.53
C PHE A 87 13.01 -8.74 0.33
N GLY A 88 12.85 -9.99 -0.08
CA GLY A 88 13.39 -11.15 0.61
C GLY A 88 12.33 -11.94 1.39
N GLU A 89 12.78 -12.97 2.07
CA GLU A 89 11.91 -13.81 2.89
C GLU A 89 11.43 -13.06 4.14
N ASN A 90 10.15 -13.19 4.43
CA ASN A 90 9.53 -12.62 5.62
C ASN A 90 8.40 -13.53 6.10
N THR A 91 8.49 -14.02 7.33
CA THR A 91 7.52 -14.95 7.94
C THR A 91 6.13 -14.34 8.13
N GLN A 92 6.02 -13.02 8.12
CA GLN A 92 4.74 -12.30 8.18
C GLN A 92 4.01 -12.28 6.84
N ARG A 93 4.71 -12.62 5.74
CA ARG A 93 4.13 -12.56 4.38
C ARG A 93 3.12 -13.66 4.16
N LEU A 94 1.94 -13.27 3.73
CA LEU A 94 0.86 -14.17 3.33
C LEU A 94 1.05 -14.64 1.87
N PRO A 95 0.42 -15.75 1.48
CA PRO A 95 0.38 -16.16 0.07
C PRO A 95 -0.16 -15.06 -0.83
N PRO A 96 0.24 -15.01 -2.11
CA PRO A 96 -0.26 -14.06 -3.08
C PRO A 96 -1.78 -14.18 -3.27
N ILE A 97 -2.41 -13.04 -3.56
CA ILE A 97 -3.85 -12.95 -3.85
C ILE A 97 -4.12 -12.82 -5.35
N PRO A 98 -5.34 -13.17 -5.82
CA PRO A 98 -5.77 -12.92 -7.19
C PRO A 98 -5.69 -11.43 -7.53
N HIS A 99 -5.29 -11.14 -8.77
CA HIS A 99 -5.18 -9.78 -9.29
C HIS A 99 -6.57 -9.18 -9.56
N GLU A 100 -6.81 -7.97 -9.05
CA GLU A 100 -8.02 -7.19 -9.31
C GLU A 100 -7.64 -5.97 -10.18
N GLY A 101 -7.60 -6.18 -11.51
CA GLY A 101 -7.21 -5.15 -12.47
C GLY A 101 -8.17 -3.97 -12.53
N THR A 102 -7.68 -2.83 -13.02
CA THR A 102 -8.43 -1.57 -13.06
C THR A 102 -9.62 -1.60 -14.02
N ALA A 103 -9.59 -2.40 -15.08
CA ALA A 103 -10.73 -2.60 -15.97
C ALA A 103 -11.94 -3.23 -15.24
N ARG A 104 -11.67 -4.16 -14.32
CA ARG A 104 -12.70 -4.79 -13.49
C ARG A 104 -13.20 -3.90 -12.36
N THR A 105 -12.28 -3.23 -11.67
CA THR A 105 -12.60 -2.44 -10.46
C THR A 105 -13.13 -1.05 -10.79
N GLY A 106 -12.82 -0.50 -11.97
CA GLY A 106 -13.10 0.87 -12.36
C GLY A 106 -12.21 1.92 -11.67
N LEU A 107 -11.28 1.47 -10.80
CA LEU A 107 -10.32 2.36 -10.13
C LEU A 107 -9.17 2.70 -11.09
N ARG A 108 -8.61 3.92 -10.93
CA ARG A 108 -7.53 4.43 -11.77
C ARG A 108 -6.34 4.83 -10.91
N HIS A 109 -5.15 4.84 -11.50
CA HIS A 109 -3.92 5.32 -10.85
C HIS A 109 -3.79 6.84 -11.00
N LEU A 110 -4.54 7.57 -10.16
CA LEU A 110 -4.50 9.03 -10.04
C LEU A 110 -3.59 9.45 -8.87
N ASP A 111 -3.33 10.76 -8.72
CA ASP A 111 -2.56 11.29 -7.59
C ASP A 111 -3.12 10.80 -6.24
N GLY A 112 -2.27 10.22 -5.43
CA GLY A 112 -2.63 9.63 -4.14
C GLY A 112 -3.26 8.24 -4.18
N THR A 113 -3.43 7.61 -5.34
CA THR A 113 -3.95 6.23 -5.42
C THR A 113 -3.03 5.26 -4.70
N LEU A 114 -3.63 4.42 -3.85
CA LEU A 114 -3.00 3.27 -3.20
C LEU A 114 -3.21 2.02 -4.06
N SER A 115 -2.12 1.32 -4.38
CA SER A 115 -2.12 0.14 -5.25
C SER A 115 -1.15 -0.91 -4.76
N MET A 116 -1.41 -2.20 -5.07
CA MET A 116 -0.49 -3.30 -4.75
C MET A 116 0.58 -3.46 -5.82
N THR A 117 1.82 -3.69 -5.38
CA THR A 117 2.81 -4.26 -6.30
C THR A 117 2.52 -5.75 -6.47
N ARG A 118 2.98 -6.30 -7.58
CA ARG A 118 2.88 -7.73 -7.87
C ARG A 118 4.10 -8.24 -8.62
N ASN A 119 4.33 -9.53 -8.49
CA ASN A 119 5.20 -10.32 -9.34
C ASN A 119 4.37 -11.29 -10.19
N GLU A 120 5.00 -12.28 -10.82
CA GLU A 120 4.32 -13.31 -11.61
C GLU A 120 3.34 -14.16 -10.77
N GLN A 121 3.60 -14.33 -9.48
CA GLN A 121 2.77 -15.10 -8.56
C GLN A 121 1.56 -14.31 -8.03
N GLY A 122 1.60 -12.98 -8.12
CA GLY A 122 0.54 -12.09 -7.64
C GLY A 122 1.03 -11.02 -6.66
N ALA A 123 0.08 -10.37 -5.99
CA ALA A 123 0.31 -9.36 -4.96
C ALA A 123 0.25 -9.98 -3.56
N SER A 124 1.01 -9.47 -2.60
CA SER A 124 1.00 -9.94 -1.22
C SER A 124 1.07 -8.78 -0.22
N SER A 125 2.28 -8.35 0.19
CA SER A 125 2.49 -7.35 1.23
C SER A 125 2.90 -5.98 0.72
N GLU A 126 3.41 -5.90 -0.51
CA GLU A 126 4.02 -4.67 -1.02
C GLU A 126 2.99 -3.78 -1.70
N PHE A 127 2.98 -2.51 -1.35
CA PHE A 127 2.07 -1.51 -1.90
C PHE A 127 2.82 -0.25 -2.32
N PHE A 128 2.17 0.59 -3.11
CA PHE A 128 2.70 1.89 -3.48
C PHE A 128 1.62 2.97 -3.47
N ILE A 129 2.05 4.22 -3.39
CA ILE A 129 1.21 5.41 -3.49
C ILE A 129 1.69 6.23 -4.69
N CYS A 130 0.77 6.58 -5.58
CA CYS A 130 1.04 7.40 -6.76
C CYS A 130 1.28 8.87 -6.39
N ILE A 131 2.21 9.52 -7.09
CA ILE A 131 2.41 10.96 -7.10
C ILE A 131 2.14 11.44 -8.53
N GLY A 132 1.02 12.14 -8.72
CA GLY A 132 0.48 12.43 -10.05
C GLY A 132 -0.34 11.27 -10.65
N ASP A 133 -0.85 11.48 -11.86
CA ASP A 133 -1.70 10.54 -12.57
C ASP A 133 -0.86 9.63 -13.48
N HIS A 134 -1.06 8.33 -13.34
CA HIS A 134 -0.27 7.30 -14.04
C HIS A 134 -1.15 6.27 -14.76
N PRO A 135 -1.83 6.63 -15.87
CA PRO A 135 -2.66 5.68 -16.62
C PRO A 135 -1.86 4.50 -17.19
N GLN A 136 -0.56 4.61 -17.32
CA GLN A 136 0.34 3.53 -17.72
C GLN A 136 0.46 2.40 -16.68
N LEU A 137 -0.05 2.60 -15.47
CA LEU A 137 -0.17 1.58 -14.41
C LEU A 137 -1.51 0.85 -14.45
N ASP A 138 -2.51 1.39 -15.18
CA ASP A 138 -3.81 0.75 -15.36
C ASP A 138 -3.68 -0.49 -16.27
N GLU A 139 -4.71 -1.34 -16.27
CA GLU A 139 -4.83 -2.46 -17.20
C GLU A 139 -4.87 -1.93 -18.64
N GLY A 140 -4.10 -2.56 -19.54
CA GLY A 140 -3.81 -2.07 -20.88
C GLY A 140 -2.64 -1.08 -20.95
N GLY A 141 -2.14 -0.60 -19.81
CA GLY A 141 -0.97 0.27 -19.72
C GLY A 141 0.34 -0.49 -19.98
N ILE A 142 1.38 0.25 -20.33
CA ILE A 142 2.65 -0.31 -20.81
C ILE A 142 3.75 -0.42 -19.74
N ARG A 143 3.46 -0.05 -18.49
CA ARG A 143 4.46 -0.09 -17.42
C ARG A 143 4.88 -1.50 -17.06
N HIS A 144 3.95 -2.45 -17.03
CA HIS A 144 4.22 -3.86 -16.83
C HIS A 144 4.05 -4.62 -18.14
N GLY A 145 5.00 -5.51 -18.44
CA GLY A 145 5.09 -6.15 -19.75
C GLY A 145 3.93 -7.06 -20.13
N ASP A 146 3.12 -7.52 -19.17
CA ASP A 146 1.96 -8.37 -19.41
C ASP A 146 0.65 -7.60 -19.67
N GLY A 147 0.68 -6.27 -19.59
CA GLY A 147 -0.48 -5.41 -19.83
C GLY A 147 -1.60 -5.48 -18.78
N LYS A 148 -1.46 -6.29 -17.73
CA LYS A 148 -2.50 -6.41 -16.68
C LYS A 148 -2.53 -5.25 -15.70
N GLY A 149 -1.51 -4.39 -15.73
CA GLY A 149 -1.39 -3.25 -14.80
C GLY A 149 -1.25 -3.68 -13.34
N PHE A 150 -1.69 -2.83 -12.43
CA PHE A 150 -1.63 -3.04 -10.99
C PHE A 150 -3.02 -2.92 -10.35
N ALA A 151 -3.17 -3.43 -9.12
CA ALA A 151 -4.44 -3.46 -8.41
C ALA A 151 -4.60 -2.23 -7.53
N ALA A 152 -5.22 -1.18 -8.05
CA ALA A 152 -5.65 -0.02 -7.27
C ALA A 152 -6.78 -0.42 -6.32
N PHE A 153 -6.70 -0.02 -5.03
CA PHE A 153 -7.68 -0.44 -4.03
C PHE A 153 -8.04 0.62 -2.98
N GLY A 154 -7.45 1.82 -3.07
CA GLY A 154 -7.71 2.91 -2.15
C GLY A 154 -7.01 4.20 -2.57
N ARG A 155 -7.06 5.18 -1.69
CA ARG A 155 -6.36 6.45 -1.88
C ARG A 155 -5.93 7.10 -0.58
N VAL A 156 -4.99 8.02 -0.65
CA VAL A 156 -4.65 8.94 0.43
C VAL A 156 -5.75 10.01 0.55
N ILE A 157 -6.37 10.13 1.73
CA ILE A 157 -7.35 11.18 2.03
C ILE A 157 -6.78 12.28 2.91
N LYS A 158 -5.62 12.04 3.56
CA LYS A 158 -4.86 13.05 4.31
C LYS A 158 -3.39 12.65 4.35
N GLY A 159 -2.48 13.62 4.24
CA GLY A 159 -1.04 13.39 4.39
C GLY A 159 -0.27 13.31 3.05
N MET A 160 -0.83 13.70 1.90
CA MET A 160 -0.08 13.80 0.63
C MET A 160 1.21 14.63 0.73
N PRO A 161 1.31 15.72 1.52
CA PRO A 161 2.59 16.40 1.73
C PRO A 161 3.69 15.49 2.30
N ILE A 162 3.32 14.54 3.21
CA ILE A 162 4.25 13.55 3.77
C ILE A 162 4.69 12.55 2.68
N VAL A 163 3.74 12.07 1.85
CA VAL A 163 4.03 11.21 0.68
C VAL A 163 5.04 11.88 -0.24
N ARG A 164 4.82 13.16 -0.60
CA ARG A 164 5.73 13.93 -1.44
C ARG A 164 7.09 14.22 -0.78
N MET A 165 7.13 14.33 0.54
CA MET A 165 8.39 14.47 1.29
C MET A 165 9.21 13.19 1.18
N ILE A 166 8.61 12.02 1.41
CA ILE A 166 9.27 10.71 1.27
C ILE A 166 9.75 10.51 -0.17
N HIS A 167 8.92 10.87 -1.16
CA HIS A 167 9.25 10.74 -2.58
C HIS A 167 10.54 11.48 -2.98
N ARG A 168 10.81 12.63 -2.36
CA ARG A 168 11.99 13.48 -2.63
C ARG A 168 13.22 13.10 -1.82
N MET A 169 13.15 12.09 -0.96
CA MET A 169 14.29 11.68 -0.13
C MET A 169 15.43 11.12 -0.98
N PRO A 170 16.68 11.29 -0.52
CA PRO A 170 17.85 10.76 -1.18
C PRO A 170 17.76 9.24 -1.40
N ASN A 171 18.05 8.81 -2.61
CA ASN A 171 17.97 7.41 -3.01
C ASN A 171 19.13 7.04 -3.95
N LYS A 172 19.39 5.74 -4.05
CA LYS A 172 20.28 5.16 -5.07
C LYS A 172 19.56 3.98 -5.72
N ASN A 173 19.49 4.00 -7.05
CA ASN A 173 18.77 2.95 -7.81
C ASN A 173 17.34 2.75 -7.25
N GLN A 174 16.63 3.85 -6.97
CA GLN A 174 15.30 3.91 -6.38
C GLN A 174 15.20 3.50 -4.90
N MET A 175 16.24 2.93 -4.30
CA MET A 175 16.22 2.55 -2.89
C MET A 175 16.59 3.74 -2.01
N LEU A 176 15.74 4.06 -1.02
CA LEU A 176 16.01 5.12 -0.06
C LEU A 176 17.24 4.77 0.79
N TYR A 177 18.13 5.75 1.02
CA TYR A 177 19.26 5.55 1.93
C TYR A 177 18.83 5.34 3.38
N GLY A 178 17.69 5.93 3.77
CA GLY A 178 17.04 5.74 5.07
C GLY A 178 15.57 5.36 4.84
N PRO A 179 15.19 4.09 4.91
CA PRO A 179 13.79 3.69 4.87
C PRO A 179 12.98 4.40 5.95
N VAL A 180 11.76 4.79 5.63
CA VAL A 180 10.85 5.45 6.56
C VAL A 180 9.95 4.38 7.19
N GLU A 181 10.19 4.05 8.44
CA GLU A 181 9.38 3.08 9.19
C GLU A 181 7.92 3.52 9.29
N VAL A 182 7.03 2.54 9.25
CA VAL A 182 5.59 2.75 9.26
C VAL A 182 4.92 1.88 10.30
N GLU A 183 4.18 2.50 11.22
CA GLU A 183 3.21 1.82 12.07
C GLU A 183 1.82 1.99 11.45
N MET A 184 1.06 0.90 11.34
CA MET A 184 -0.27 0.90 10.74
C MET A 184 -1.34 0.64 11.79
N ALA A 185 -2.39 1.48 11.76
CA ALA A 185 -3.56 1.36 12.61
C ALA A 185 -4.85 1.58 11.79
N GLY A 186 -5.82 0.70 11.94
CA GLY A 186 -7.13 0.74 11.29
C GLY A 186 -8.29 0.56 12.25
#